data_808381d4330071263d581e9f479e5da5
#
_entry.id   808381d4330071263d581e9f479e5da5
#
_cell.length_a   1.000
_cell.length_b   1.000
_cell.length_c   1.000
_cell.angle_alpha   90.00
_cell.angle_beta   90.00
_cell.angle_gamma   90.00
#
_symmetry.space_group_name_H-M   'P 1'
#
loop_
_entity.id
_entity.type
_entity.pdbx_description
1 polymer ?
#
loop_
_entity_poly.entity_id
_entity_poly.type
_entity_poly.pdbx_seq_one_letter_code
_entity_poly.pdbx_strand_id
1 'polypeptide(L)'
;MRTGDDALWSGAYKIPWNDPDFSERMLAEHLSQDHDLASRRCVWIDRQVAWIHRNLLREEMSDILDLGCGPGLYSHRLATLGHRCRGIDFGPASIEYARKCSPCQSRCQFALDDIRHAPFGGPFDLAMILFGEMNVFSEAEILAILCKCHACLAPKCGRLIVEIQTAEAVECLGRGGSSEQELESGLFSARPHRCRTEHRWLPVQQAAVQTFTITETASMETRVYRNTTRAWPADDLTALLKTAG
;
A
#
# COMPACT_ATOMS: atom_id res chain seq x y z
N MET A 1 15.60 1.96 22.12
CA MET A 1 14.13 2.10 21.99
C MET A 1 13.80 3.59 21.97
N ARG A 2 13.30 4.12 20.88
CA ARG A 2 12.93 5.54 20.76
C ARG A 2 11.55 5.72 21.39
N THR A 3 11.46 6.28 22.56
CA THR A 3 10.24 6.46 23.38
C THR A 3 9.15 7.36 22.77
N GLY A 4 9.21 7.69 21.50
CA GLY A 4 8.19 8.45 20.76
C GLY A 4 7.60 7.71 19.56
N ASP A 5 8.15 6.56 19.19
CA ASP A 5 7.74 5.80 18.01
C ASP A 5 6.40 5.09 18.24
N ASP A 6 6.20 4.51 19.41
CA ASP A 6 4.97 3.76 19.75
C ASP A 6 3.70 4.62 19.65
N ALA A 7 3.79 5.92 19.99
CA ALA A 7 2.65 6.83 19.92
C ALA A 7 2.25 7.18 18.49
N LEU A 8 3.20 7.20 17.54
CA LEU A 8 2.94 7.50 16.13
C LEU A 8 2.18 6.37 15.43
N TRP A 9 2.49 5.14 15.82
CA TRP A 9 1.97 3.92 15.19
C TRP A 9 0.89 3.24 16.05
N SER A 10 0.34 3.96 17.05
CA SER A 10 -0.76 3.47 17.86
C SER A 10 -2.11 3.96 17.36
N GLY A 11 -3.17 3.17 17.60
CA GLY A 11 -4.53 3.51 17.20
C GLY A 11 -4.70 3.62 15.67
N ALA A 12 -5.52 4.57 15.22
CA ALA A 12 -5.80 4.79 13.80
C ALA A 12 -4.70 5.67 13.15
N TYR A 13 -3.52 5.11 12.92
CA TYR A 13 -2.39 5.78 12.27
C TYR A 13 -2.40 5.71 10.74
N LYS A 14 -3.32 4.93 10.17
CA LYS A 14 -3.61 4.82 8.73
C LYS A 14 -5.04 5.28 8.46
N ILE A 15 -5.28 5.79 7.28
CA ILE A 15 -6.65 6.02 6.80
C ILE A 15 -7.41 4.69 6.72
N PRO A 16 -8.74 4.68 6.87
CA PRO A 16 -9.51 3.45 7.10
C PRO A 16 -9.81 2.68 5.80
N TRP A 17 -8.80 2.13 5.15
CA TRP A 17 -8.94 1.33 3.92
C TRP A 17 -9.90 0.14 4.04
N ASN A 18 -10.07 -0.38 5.27
CA ASN A 18 -10.93 -1.51 5.59
C ASN A 18 -12.37 -1.10 5.93
N ASP A 19 -12.68 0.18 6.02
CA ASP A 19 -14.05 0.67 6.11
C ASP A 19 -14.74 0.46 4.75
N PRO A 20 -15.92 -0.20 4.68
CA PRO A 20 -16.56 -0.52 3.42
C PRO A 20 -16.85 0.70 2.54
N ASP A 21 -17.44 1.75 3.11
CA ASP A 21 -17.82 2.96 2.36
C ASP A 21 -16.57 3.72 1.89
N PHE A 22 -15.54 3.78 2.72
CA PHE A 22 -14.25 4.37 2.35
C PHE A 22 -13.56 3.53 1.26
N SER A 23 -13.59 2.21 1.38
CA SER A 23 -12.98 1.29 0.42
C SER A 23 -13.62 1.38 -0.96
N GLU A 24 -14.94 1.61 -1.06
CA GLU A 24 -15.60 1.84 -2.35
C GLU A 24 -15.10 3.12 -3.03
N ARG A 25 -14.96 4.22 -2.28
CA ARG A 25 -14.41 5.47 -2.82
C ARG A 25 -12.93 5.32 -3.21
N MET A 26 -12.16 4.60 -2.40
CA MET A 26 -10.76 4.28 -2.72
C MET A 26 -10.62 3.41 -3.96
N LEU A 27 -11.54 2.48 -4.21
CA LEU A 27 -11.54 1.70 -5.44
C LEU A 27 -11.65 2.60 -6.69
N ALA A 28 -12.49 3.65 -6.63
CA ALA A 28 -12.57 4.62 -7.72
C ALA A 28 -11.23 5.34 -7.96
N GLU A 29 -10.53 5.73 -6.88
CA GLU A 29 -9.19 6.33 -6.97
C GLU A 29 -8.15 5.35 -7.55
N HIS A 30 -8.20 4.07 -7.16
CA HIS A 30 -7.33 3.03 -7.73
C HIS A 30 -7.52 2.84 -9.25
N LEU A 31 -8.75 2.96 -9.72
CA LEU A 31 -9.10 2.73 -11.12
C LEU A 31 -8.96 3.99 -11.99
N SER A 32 -8.82 5.16 -11.39
CA SER A 32 -8.64 6.42 -12.11
C SER A 32 -7.38 6.38 -12.99
N GLN A 33 -7.49 6.99 -14.17
CA GLN A 33 -6.38 7.17 -15.10
C GLN A 33 -5.94 8.65 -15.19
N ASP A 34 -6.52 9.52 -14.38
CA ASP A 34 -6.23 10.96 -14.38
C ASP A 34 -5.03 11.30 -13.49
N HIS A 35 -4.75 10.45 -12.48
CA HIS A 35 -3.70 10.66 -11.49
C HIS A 35 -3.13 9.33 -10.96
N ASP A 36 -2.08 9.42 -10.15
CA ASP A 36 -1.41 8.29 -9.52
C ASP A 36 -1.56 8.36 -7.97
N LEU A 37 -2.76 8.65 -7.42
CA LEU A 37 -2.95 8.86 -5.98
C LEU A 37 -3.03 7.56 -5.17
N ALA A 38 -3.78 6.56 -5.64
CA ALA A 38 -3.96 5.29 -4.95
C ALA A 38 -3.33 4.09 -5.69
N SER A 39 -3.23 4.20 -7.01
CA SER A 39 -2.50 3.27 -7.88
C SER A 39 -1.88 4.03 -9.02
N ARG A 40 -0.92 3.42 -9.70
CA ARG A 40 -0.40 3.97 -10.94
C ARG A 40 -1.38 3.82 -12.08
N ARG A 41 -1.33 4.76 -13.01
CA ARG A 41 -2.04 4.65 -14.29
C ARG A 41 -1.55 3.42 -15.05
N CYS A 42 -2.46 2.83 -15.84
CA CYS A 42 -2.23 1.58 -16.57
C CYS A 42 -0.92 1.57 -17.36
N VAL A 43 -0.57 2.68 -18.02
CA VAL A 43 0.66 2.77 -18.82
C VAL A 43 1.94 2.50 -18.02
N TRP A 44 1.97 2.90 -16.76
CA TRP A 44 3.11 2.65 -15.87
C TRP A 44 3.09 1.21 -15.33
N ILE A 45 1.90 0.72 -14.95
CA ILE A 45 1.72 -0.66 -14.50
C ILE A 45 2.16 -1.64 -15.60
N ASP A 46 1.73 -1.40 -16.85
CA ASP A 46 2.09 -2.24 -18.00
C ASP A 46 3.61 -2.29 -18.22
N ARG A 47 4.30 -1.16 -18.10
CA ARG A 47 5.77 -1.09 -18.20
C ARG A 47 6.46 -1.85 -17.06
N GLN A 48 6.00 -1.67 -15.83
CA GLN A 48 6.57 -2.35 -14.67
C GLN A 48 6.33 -3.86 -14.72
N VAL A 49 5.12 -4.28 -15.08
CA VAL A 49 4.79 -5.71 -15.29
C VAL A 49 5.66 -6.33 -16.38
N ALA A 50 5.83 -5.65 -17.51
CA ALA A 50 6.70 -6.13 -18.58
C ALA A 50 8.17 -6.24 -18.12
N TRP A 51 8.65 -5.31 -17.32
CA TRP A 51 9.97 -5.34 -16.74
C TRP A 51 10.14 -6.51 -15.74
N ILE A 52 9.18 -6.69 -14.82
CA ILE A 52 9.15 -7.80 -13.86
C ILE A 52 9.18 -9.15 -14.60
N HIS A 53 8.30 -9.33 -15.57
CA HIS A 53 8.19 -10.56 -16.36
C HIS A 53 9.51 -10.92 -17.06
N ARG A 54 10.13 -9.96 -17.74
CA ARG A 54 11.37 -10.19 -18.51
C ARG A 54 12.61 -10.28 -17.64
N ASN A 55 12.79 -9.36 -16.71
CA ASN A 55 14.07 -9.19 -16.00
C ASN A 55 14.15 -9.97 -14.68
N LEU A 56 13.04 -10.10 -13.96
CA LEU A 56 13.02 -10.84 -12.71
C LEU A 56 12.58 -12.29 -12.90
N LEU A 57 11.55 -12.51 -13.70
CA LEU A 57 10.96 -13.84 -13.90
C LEU A 57 11.44 -14.56 -15.16
N ARG A 58 12.24 -13.88 -16.01
CA ARG A 58 12.86 -14.44 -17.23
C ARG A 58 11.85 -15.07 -18.19
N GLU A 59 10.62 -14.53 -18.19
CA GLU A 59 9.49 -15.04 -18.98
C GLU A 59 9.08 -16.49 -18.61
N GLU A 60 9.54 -17.00 -17.46
CA GLU A 60 9.20 -18.32 -16.94
C GLU A 60 7.97 -18.24 -16.01
N MET A 61 7.07 -19.23 -16.11
CA MET A 61 5.92 -19.33 -15.22
C MET A 61 6.36 -19.40 -13.76
N SER A 62 5.85 -18.51 -12.94
CA SER A 62 6.30 -18.30 -11.56
C SER A 62 5.12 -18.13 -10.61
N ASP A 63 5.34 -18.43 -9.35
CA ASP A 63 4.42 -18.19 -8.24
C ASP A 63 4.75 -16.85 -7.59
N ILE A 64 3.76 -15.93 -7.54
CA ILE A 64 3.94 -14.53 -7.12
C ILE A 64 3.03 -14.21 -5.94
N LEU A 65 3.61 -13.62 -4.91
CA LEU A 65 2.89 -13.00 -3.77
C LEU A 65 2.84 -11.49 -3.96
N ASP A 66 1.63 -10.90 -3.95
CA ASP A 66 1.37 -9.47 -4.12
C ASP A 66 0.75 -8.92 -2.83
N LEU A 67 1.56 -8.24 -2.01
CA LEU A 67 1.19 -7.70 -0.71
C LEU A 67 0.75 -6.25 -0.83
N GLY A 68 -0.48 -5.95 -0.37
CA GLY A 68 -1.14 -4.68 -0.66
C GLY A 68 -1.58 -4.62 -2.12
N CYS A 69 -2.16 -5.72 -2.64
CA CYS A 69 -2.46 -5.88 -4.07
C CYS A 69 -3.55 -4.93 -4.59
N GLY A 70 -4.30 -4.25 -3.70
CA GLY A 70 -5.44 -3.42 -4.08
C GLY A 70 -6.44 -4.16 -4.98
N PRO A 71 -6.92 -3.54 -6.08
CA PRO A 71 -7.83 -4.17 -7.04
C PRO A 71 -7.15 -5.19 -7.97
N GLY A 72 -5.93 -5.64 -7.67
CA GLY A 72 -5.23 -6.70 -8.39
C GLY A 72 -4.63 -6.27 -9.73
N LEU A 73 -4.35 -4.98 -9.93
CA LEU A 73 -3.94 -4.44 -11.23
C LEU A 73 -2.64 -5.06 -11.77
N TYR A 74 -1.67 -5.34 -10.90
CA TYR A 74 -0.43 -6.06 -11.24
C TYR A 74 -0.67 -7.55 -11.37
N SER A 75 -1.34 -8.17 -10.39
CA SER A 75 -1.63 -9.60 -10.36
C SER A 75 -2.40 -10.07 -11.59
N HIS A 76 -3.40 -9.30 -12.06
CA HIS A 76 -4.18 -9.63 -13.26
C HIS A 76 -3.31 -9.67 -14.51
N ARG A 77 -2.42 -8.70 -14.68
CA ARG A 77 -1.50 -8.62 -15.83
C ARG A 77 -0.48 -9.73 -15.82
N LEU A 78 0.11 -9.99 -14.66
CA LEU A 78 1.07 -11.09 -14.48
C LEU A 78 0.42 -12.44 -14.74
N ALA A 79 -0.83 -12.64 -14.30
CA ALA A 79 -1.59 -13.87 -14.57
C ALA A 79 -1.89 -14.05 -16.08
N THR A 80 -2.13 -12.95 -16.81
CA THR A 80 -2.30 -12.99 -18.27
C THR A 80 -1.01 -13.42 -18.99
N LEU A 81 0.16 -13.10 -18.40
CA LEU A 81 1.47 -13.55 -18.89
C LEU A 81 1.83 -14.98 -18.46
N GLY A 82 0.96 -15.67 -17.74
CA GLY A 82 1.11 -17.09 -17.40
C GLY A 82 1.51 -17.37 -15.96
N HIS A 83 1.76 -16.36 -15.13
CA HIS A 83 2.13 -16.54 -13.72
C HIS A 83 0.92 -16.91 -12.85
N ARG A 84 1.19 -17.48 -11.68
CA ARG A 84 0.19 -17.69 -10.62
C ARG A 84 0.38 -16.64 -9.55
N CYS A 85 -0.68 -15.91 -9.21
CA CYS A 85 -0.63 -14.78 -8.29
C CYS A 85 -1.51 -15.02 -7.07
N ARG A 86 -0.97 -14.78 -5.88
CA ARG A 86 -1.68 -14.65 -4.64
C ARG A 86 -1.62 -13.18 -4.19
N GLY A 87 -2.74 -12.48 -4.24
CA GLY A 87 -2.87 -11.11 -3.75
C GLY A 87 -3.48 -11.07 -2.35
N ILE A 88 -2.96 -10.21 -1.48
CA ILE A 88 -3.49 -9.96 -0.13
C ILE A 88 -3.68 -8.45 0.03
N ASP A 89 -4.89 -8.05 0.39
CA ASP A 89 -5.23 -6.66 0.70
C ASP A 89 -6.36 -6.61 1.73
N PHE A 90 -6.45 -5.54 2.50
CA PHE A 90 -7.49 -5.41 3.51
C PHE A 90 -8.63 -4.45 3.12
N GLY A 91 -8.62 -3.89 1.90
CA GLY A 91 -9.68 -3.10 1.30
C GLY A 91 -10.78 -4.00 0.70
N PRO A 92 -11.99 -4.06 1.30
CA PRO A 92 -13.02 -5.00 0.86
C PRO A 92 -13.48 -4.75 -0.58
N ALA A 93 -13.71 -3.52 -1.00
CA ALA A 93 -14.12 -3.20 -2.37
C ALA A 93 -13.02 -3.55 -3.39
N SER A 94 -11.76 -3.30 -3.05
CA SER A 94 -10.61 -3.65 -3.89
C SER A 94 -10.52 -5.15 -4.11
N ILE A 95 -10.64 -5.95 -3.06
CA ILE A 95 -10.58 -7.43 -3.16
C ILE A 95 -11.80 -7.99 -3.89
N GLU A 96 -12.99 -7.44 -3.68
CA GLU A 96 -14.16 -7.84 -4.44
C GLU A 96 -13.97 -7.60 -5.94
N TYR A 97 -13.49 -6.42 -6.30
CA TYR A 97 -13.14 -6.07 -7.68
C TYR A 97 -12.07 -7.02 -8.24
N ALA A 98 -10.99 -7.26 -7.48
CA ALA A 98 -9.91 -8.14 -7.91
C ALA A 98 -10.40 -9.55 -8.24
N ARG A 99 -11.29 -10.11 -7.41
CA ARG A 99 -11.90 -11.41 -7.64
C ARG A 99 -12.83 -11.44 -8.85
N LYS A 100 -13.67 -10.41 -8.97
CA LYS A 100 -14.72 -10.33 -10.03
C LYS A 100 -14.11 -10.08 -11.41
N CYS A 101 -13.11 -9.20 -11.48
CA CYS A 101 -12.53 -8.72 -12.74
C CYS A 101 -11.27 -9.48 -13.16
N SER A 102 -10.91 -10.57 -12.47
CA SER A 102 -9.74 -11.37 -12.85
C SER A 102 -9.91 -12.02 -14.23
N PRO A 103 -9.03 -11.74 -15.18
CA PRO A 103 -9.06 -12.33 -16.52
C PRO A 103 -8.68 -13.82 -16.51
N CYS A 104 -8.02 -14.27 -15.44
CA CYS A 104 -7.52 -15.62 -15.25
C CYS A 104 -7.81 -16.10 -13.82
N GLN A 105 -9.06 -16.39 -13.50
CA GLN A 105 -9.49 -16.76 -12.14
C GLN A 105 -8.75 -17.99 -11.58
N SER A 106 -8.37 -18.94 -12.43
CA SER A 106 -7.61 -20.13 -12.02
C SER A 106 -6.15 -19.81 -11.62
N ARG A 107 -5.64 -18.64 -11.98
CA ARG A 107 -4.28 -18.21 -11.73
C ARG A 107 -4.16 -17.08 -10.68
N CYS A 108 -5.28 -16.47 -10.29
CA CYS A 108 -5.31 -15.42 -9.29
C CYS A 108 -6.11 -15.87 -8.08
N GLN A 109 -5.51 -15.77 -6.91
CA GLN A 109 -6.17 -15.94 -5.62
C GLN A 109 -6.05 -14.67 -4.81
N PHE A 110 -7.18 -14.09 -4.38
CA PHE A 110 -7.20 -12.87 -3.61
C PHE A 110 -7.78 -13.10 -2.21
N ALA A 111 -7.04 -12.68 -1.18
CA ALA A 111 -7.45 -12.75 0.22
C ALA A 111 -7.74 -11.34 0.75
N LEU A 112 -8.91 -11.18 1.35
CA LEU A 112 -9.24 -10.01 2.16
C LEU A 112 -8.66 -10.24 3.55
N ASP A 113 -7.49 -9.67 3.82
CA ASP A 113 -6.79 -9.84 5.08
C ASP A 113 -5.72 -8.75 5.26
N ASP A 114 -5.28 -8.53 6.49
CA ASP A 114 -4.20 -7.61 6.81
C ASP A 114 -2.85 -8.32 6.68
N ILE A 115 -1.96 -7.78 5.84
CA ILE A 115 -0.62 -8.36 5.58
C ILE A 115 0.24 -8.49 6.86
N ARG A 116 -0.05 -7.72 7.91
CA ARG A 116 0.60 -7.86 9.22
C ARG A 116 0.31 -9.24 9.86
N HIS A 117 -0.88 -9.78 9.65
CA HIS A 117 -1.39 -10.99 10.32
C HIS A 117 -1.66 -12.15 9.36
N ALA A 118 -1.97 -11.86 8.11
CA ALA A 118 -2.30 -12.86 7.09
C ALA A 118 -1.25 -13.96 6.95
N PRO A 119 -1.64 -15.21 6.76
CA PRO A 119 -0.73 -16.27 6.34
C PRO A 119 -0.38 -16.08 4.86
N PHE A 120 0.92 -16.01 4.54
CA PHE A 120 1.35 -15.79 3.15
C PHE A 120 1.25 -17.06 2.30
N GLY A 121 1.57 -18.22 2.87
CA GLY A 121 1.69 -19.48 2.14
C GLY A 121 3.08 -19.58 1.50
N GLY A 122 3.14 -20.16 0.31
CA GLY A 122 4.39 -20.34 -0.44
C GLY A 122 4.71 -21.81 -0.73
N PRO A 123 5.88 -22.10 -1.33
CA PRO A 123 6.93 -21.14 -1.66
C PRO A 123 6.58 -20.27 -2.88
N PHE A 124 7.10 -19.03 -2.93
CA PHE A 124 6.95 -18.09 -4.04
C PHE A 124 8.29 -17.77 -4.70
N ASP A 125 8.27 -17.59 -6.02
CA ASP A 125 9.45 -17.15 -6.79
C ASP A 125 9.65 -15.64 -6.65
N LEU A 126 8.56 -14.89 -6.44
CA LEU A 126 8.59 -13.45 -6.24
C LEU A 126 7.57 -13.02 -5.17
N ALA A 127 8.00 -12.20 -4.22
CA ALA A 127 7.12 -11.40 -3.40
C ALA A 127 7.23 -9.92 -3.80
N MET A 128 6.11 -9.20 -3.82
CA MET A 128 6.03 -7.78 -4.20
C MET A 128 5.38 -6.97 -3.08
N ILE A 129 6.00 -5.82 -2.76
CA ILE A 129 5.43 -4.76 -1.92
C ILE A 129 5.60 -3.47 -2.71
N LEU A 130 4.55 -3.03 -3.39
CA LEU A 130 4.64 -1.95 -4.37
C LEU A 130 3.97 -0.66 -3.87
N PHE A 131 4.18 0.43 -4.60
CA PHE A 131 3.51 1.71 -4.43
C PHE A 131 3.70 2.36 -3.05
N GLY A 132 4.84 2.13 -2.39
CA GLY A 132 5.13 2.75 -1.09
C GLY A 132 4.39 2.14 0.10
N GLU A 133 3.78 0.96 -0.05
CA GLU A 133 3.08 0.29 1.04
C GLU A 133 3.99 0.02 2.24
N MET A 134 5.29 -0.20 2.02
CA MET A 134 6.27 -0.34 3.09
C MET A 134 6.39 0.91 3.98
N ASN A 135 6.15 2.10 3.44
CA ASN A 135 6.30 3.36 4.17
C ASN A 135 5.18 3.62 5.20
N VAL A 136 4.06 2.89 5.14
CA VAL A 136 2.89 3.13 6.01
C VAL A 136 2.83 2.22 7.23
N PHE A 137 3.90 1.49 7.53
CA PHE A 137 4.03 0.63 8.69
C PHE A 137 5.12 1.12 9.65
N SER A 138 5.00 0.76 10.93
CA SER A 138 6.08 0.92 11.89
C SER A 138 7.27 0.01 11.53
N GLU A 139 8.44 0.32 12.08
CA GLU A 139 9.64 -0.51 11.88
C GLU A 139 9.44 -1.97 12.32
N ALA A 140 8.78 -2.16 13.45
CA ALA A 140 8.50 -3.50 13.97
C ALA A 140 7.53 -4.27 13.07
N GLU A 141 6.48 -3.61 12.56
CA GLU A 141 5.51 -4.24 11.67
C GLU A 141 6.16 -4.61 10.33
N ILE A 142 6.92 -3.70 9.73
CA ILE A 142 7.55 -4.00 8.44
C ILE A 142 8.66 -5.06 8.57
N LEU A 143 9.42 -5.07 9.67
CA LEU A 143 10.38 -6.13 9.93
C LEU A 143 9.68 -7.49 10.00
N ALA A 144 8.55 -7.59 10.73
CA ALA A 144 7.78 -8.82 10.81
C ALA A 144 7.23 -9.26 9.43
N ILE A 145 6.75 -8.31 8.60
CA ILE A 145 6.30 -8.58 7.23
C ILE A 145 7.46 -9.09 6.38
N LEU A 146 8.63 -8.45 6.43
CA LEU A 146 9.82 -8.86 5.67
C LEU A 146 10.32 -10.25 6.09
N CYS A 147 10.34 -10.56 7.39
CA CYS A 147 10.67 -11.92 7.88
C CYS A 147 9.68 -12.97 7.32
N LYS A 148 8.38 -12.65 7.27
CA LYS A 148 7.38 -13.53 6.65
C LYS A 148 7.62 -13.68 5.15
N CYS A 149 8.00 -12.60 4.44
CA CYS A 149 8.39 -12.67 3.03
C CYS A 149 9.59 -13.60 2.84
N HIS A 150 10.66 -13.42 3.62
CA HIS A 150 11.84 -14.30 3.55
C HIS A 150 11.46 -15.77 3.76
N ALA A 151 10.64 -16.07 4.76
CA ALA A 151 10.21 -17.43 5.09
C ALA A 151 9.32 -18.08 4.01
N CYS A 152 8.59 -17.29 3.21
CA CYS A 152 7.69 -17.81 2.18
C CYS A 152 8.28 -17.79 0.76
N LEU A 153 9.49 -17.26 0.57
CA LEU A 153 10.18 -17.26 -0.72
C LEU A 153 10.83 -18.63 -1.00
N ALA A 154 10.89 -18.98 -2.28
CA ALA A 154 11.55 -20.19 -2.74
C ALA A 154 13.04 -20.16 -2.36
N PRO A 155 13.58 -21.22 -1.70
CA PRO A 155 14.98 -21.25 -1.29
C PRO A 155 15.92 -21.02 -2.47
N LYS A 156 16.93 -20.17 -2.30
CA LYS A 156 18.02 -19.84 -3.25
C LYS A 156 17.62 -19.00 -4.47
N CYS A 157 16.37 -19.03 -4.92
CA CYS A 157 15.94 -18.33 -6.15
C CYS A 157 14.80 -17.31 -5.93
N GLY A 158 14.06 -17.40 -4.83
CA GLY A 158 13.00 -16.46 -4.49
C GLY A 158 13.53 -15.04 -4.34
N ARG A 159 12.75 -14.07 -4.78
CA ARG A 159 13.10 -12.65 -4.80
C ARG A 159 12.02 -11.82 -4.13
N LEU A 160 12.46 -10.75 -3.50
CA LEU A 160 11.57 -9.70 -3.01
C LEU A 160 11.81 -8.42 -3.83
N ILE A 161 10.75 -7.83 -4.35
CA ILE A 161 10.76 -6.47 -4.89
C ILE A 161 9.99 -5.56 -3.95
N VAL A 162 10.63 -4.47 -3.56
CA VAL A 162 10.01 -3.46 -2.71
C VAL A 162 10.10 -2.11 -3.42
N GLU A 163 8.99 -1.43 -3.50
CA GLU A 163 8.95 -0.06 -3.96
C GLU A 163 8.62 0.86 -2.79
N ILE A 164 9.50 1.80 -2.52
CA ILE A 164 9.37 2.76 -1.41
C ILE A 164 9.26 4.18 -1.93
N GLN A 165 8.61 5.04 -1.16
CA GLN A 165 8.76 6.48 -1.31
C GLN A 165 10.15 6.88 -0.79
N THR A 166 10.86 7.74 -1.53
CA THR A 166 12.18 8.20 -1.10
C THR A 166 12.09 9.03 0.19
N ALA A 167 13.18 9.07 0.96
CA ALA A 167 13.22 9.83 2.19
C ALA A 167 12.89 11.32 1.96
N GLU A 168 13.40 11.87 0.86
CA GLU A 168 13.14 13.26 0.46
C GLU A 168 11.67 13.50 0.11
N ALA A 169 11.03 12.55 -0.57
CA ALA A 169 9.60 12.64 -0.90
C ALA A 169 8.73 12.63 0.34
N VAL A 170 9.05 11.76 1.32
CA VAL A 170 8.32 11.69 2.60
C VAL A 170 8.57 12.95 3.44
N GLU A 171 9.78 13.48 3.47
CA GLU A 171 10.07 14.74 4.15
C GLU A 171 9.30 15.91 3.51
N CYS A 172 9.29 15.98 2.19
CA CYS A 172 8.53 16.97 1.43
C CYS A 172 7.04 16.89 1.74
N LEU A 173 6.48 15.67 1.78
CA LEU A 173 5.11 15.41 2.19
C LEU A 173 4.83 16.00 3.59
N GLY A 174 5.71 15.73 4.57
CA GLY A 174 5.55 16.21 5.93
C GLY A 174 5.69 17.72 6.09
N ARG A 175 6.30 18.41 5.12
CA ARG A 175 6.47 19.87 5.07
C ARG A 175 5.40 20.59 4.24
N GLY A 176 4.37 19.89 3.78
CA GLY A 176 3.33 20.40 2.88
C GLY A 176 2.42 21.50 3.46
N GLY A 177 2.58 21.84 4.76
CA GLY A 177 1.79 22.91 5.39
C GLY A 177 0.37 22.49 5.70
N SER A 178 -0.58 23.41 5.52
CA SER A 178 -2.01 23.14 5.70
C SER A 178 -2.84 23.67 4.55
N SER A 179 -3.92 22.98 4.22
CA SER A 179 -4.90 23.40 3.22
C SER A 179 -6.31 23.11 3.71
N GLU A 180 -7.28 23.85 3.18
CA GLU A 180 -8.70 23.64 3.47
C GLU A 180 -9.48 23.76 2.16
N GLN A 181 -10.42 22.84 1.94
CA GLN A 181 -11.25 22.79 0.73
C GLN A 181 -12.69 22.44 1.11
N GLU A 182 -13.64 23.05 0.43
CA GLU A 182 -15.04 22.64 0.45
C GLU A 182 -15.30 21.74 -0.76
N LEU A 183 -15.87 20.58 -0.50
CA LEU A 183 -16.09 19.54 -1.49
C LEU A 183 -17.55 19.08 -1.45
N GLU A 184 -18.16 18.93 -2.62
CA GLU A 184 -19.51 18.34 -2.73
C GLU A 184 -19.49 16.85 -2.40
N SER A 185 -18.40 16.18 -2.74
CA SER A 185 -18.11 14.80 -2.39
C SER A 185 -16.61 14.55 -2.53
N GLY A 186 -16.09 13.47 -1.97
CA GLY A 186 -14.67 13.12 -2.09
C GLY A 186 -14.32 11.83 -1.36
N LEU A 187 -13.02 11.59 -1.23
CA LEU A 187 -12.51 10.36 -0.64
C LEU A 187 -13.07 10.07 0.77
N PHE A 188 -13.20 11.10 1.62
CA PHE A 188 -13.59 10.93 3.02
C PHE A 188 -15.09 10.98 3.27
N SER A 189 -15.88 11.57 2.38
CA SER A 189 -17.33 11.62 2.48
C SER A 189 -17.99 11.71 1.10
N ALA A 190 -19.09 10.99 0.91
CA ALA A 190 -19.95 11.13 -0.28
C ALA A 190 -20.89 12.36 -0.20
N ARG A 191 -20.91 13.08 0.93
CA ARG A 191 -21.75 14.26 1.18
C ARG A 191 -20.91 15.52 1.14
N PRO A 192 -21.54 16.71 0.95
CA PRO A 192 -20.85 17.99 1.06
C PRO A 192 -20.14 18.15 2.40
N HIS A 193 -18.84 18.45 2.34
CA HIS A 193 -17.99 18.53 3.51
C HIS A 193 -16.83 19.49 3.30
N ARG A 194 -16.31 19.98 4.41
CA ARG A 194 -15.03 20.68 4.46
C ARG A 194 -13.93 19.69 4.85
N CYS A 195 -12.87 19.66 4.05
CA CYS A 195 -11.68 18.88 4.31
C CYS A 195 -10.52 19.81 4.63
N ARG A 196 -10.05 19.78 5.87
CA ARG A 196 -8.80 20.43 6.28
C ARG A 196 -7.71 19.38 6.38
N THR A 197 -6.62 19.60 5.64
CA THR A 197 -5.43 18.75 5.66
C THR A 197 -4.29 19.50 6.32
N GLU A 198 -3.62 18.84 7.26
CA GLU A 198 -2.44 19.37 7.94
C GLU A 198 -1.30 18.37 7.79
N HIS A 199 -0.12 18.86 7.42
CA HIS A 199 1.09 18.07 7.25
C HIS A 199 2.09 18.39 8.33
N ARG A 200 2.76 17.39 8.86
CA ARG A 200 3.82 17.57 9.86
C ARG A 200 4.96 16.61 9.62
N TRP A 201 6.16 17.15 9.47
CA TRP A 201 7.40 16.40 9.47
C TRP A 201 7.94 16.21 10.89
N LEU A 202 8.35 15.01 11.23
CA LEU A 202 8.90 14.60 12.51
C LEU A 202 10.33 14.09 12.29
N PRO A 203 11.35 14.96 12.38
CA PRO A 203 12.73 14.63 11.97
C PRO A 203 13.37 13.54 12.83
N VAL A 204 13.01 13.45 14.12
CA VAL A 204 13.57 12.42 15.02
C VAL A 204 13.03 11.03 14.68
N GLN A 205 11.74 10.95 14.32
CA GLN A 205 11.08 9.71 13.93
C GLN A 205 11.23 9.40 12.43
N GLN A 206 11.80 10.32 11.66
CA GLN A 206 11.85 10.20 10.19
C GLN A 206 10.47 9.89 9.61
N ALA A 207 9.45 10.64 10.01
CA ALA A 207 8.07 10.37 9.63
C ALA A 207 7.29 11.62 9.26
N ALA A 208 6.47 11.53 8.23
CA ALA A 208 5.45 12.51 7.88
C ALA A 208 4.10 12.06 8.46
N VAL A 209 3.38 13.00 9.04
CA VAL A 209 2.01 12.78 9.52
C VAL A 209 1.09 13.73 8.78
N GLN A 210 0.10 13.17 8.12
CA GLN A 210 -1.02 13.89 7.53
C GLN A 210 -2.24 13.72 8.43
N THR A 211 -2.91 14.82 8.76
CA THR A 211 -4.17 14.82 9.51
C THR A 211 -5.25 15.42 8.63
N PHE A 212 -6.33 14.68 8.44
CA PHE A 212 -7.49 15.10 7.67
C PHE A 212 -8.65 15.31 8.63
N THR A 213 -9.11 16.56 8.76
CA THR A 213 -10.28 16.93 9.54
C THR A 213 -11.44 17.16 8.59
N ILE A 214 -12.43 16.28 8.66
CA ILE A 214 -13.60 16.27 7.77
C ILE A 214 -14.80 16.75 8.56
N THR A 215 -15.41 17.85 8.14
CA THR A 215 -16.63 18.40 8.76
C THR A 215 -17.76 18.39 7.75
N GLU A 216 -18.77 17.55 7.95
CA GLU A 216 -19.95 17.50 7.09
C GLU A 216 -20.76 18.80 7.19
N THR A 217 -21.09 19.41 6.05
CA THR A 217 -21.73 20.74 6.01
C THR A 217 -23.12 20.74 6.63
N ALA A 218 -23.90 19.68 6.44
CA ALA A 218 -25.28 19.62 6.92
C ALA A 218 -25.40 19.25 8.41
N SER A 219 -24.62 18.29 8.88
CA SER A 219 -24.69 17.77 10.26
C SER A 219 -23.73 18.47 11.22
N MET A 220 -22.72 19.17 10.69
CA MET A 220 -21.57 19.70 11.44
C MET A 220 -20.78 18.61 12.18
N GLU A 221 -21.03 17.34 11.86
CA GLU A 221 -20.25 16.22 12.41
C GLU A 221 -18.81 16.30 11.92
N THR A 222 -17.87 16.17 12.84
CA THR A 222 -16.44 16.21 12.53
C THR A 222 -15.80 14.85 12.77
N ARG A 223 -15.05 14.37 11.78
CA ARG A 223 -14.22 13.15 11.85
C ARG A 223 -12.78 13.49 11.55
N VAL A 224 -11.85 12.85 12.24
CA VAL A 224 -10.43 13.06 12.04
C VAL A 224 -9.78 11.76 11.60
N TYR A 225 -9.06 11.81 10.49
CA TYR A 225 -8.27 10.71 9.98
C TYR A 225 -6.80 11.07 10.02
N ARG A 226 -5.95 10.08 10.17
CA ARG A 226 -4.50 10.25 10.18
C ARG A 226 -3.85 9.28 9.21
N ASN A 227 -2.80 9.74 8.54
CA ASN A 227 -1.93 8.90 7.74
C ASN A 227 -0.49 9.16 8.17
N THR A 228 0.22 8.14 8.59
CA THR A 228 1.61 8.22 9.01
C THR A 228 2.47 7.52 7.96
N THR A 229 3.48 8.21 7.46
CA THR A 229 4.38 7.70 6.42
C THR A 229 5.82 7.79 6.93
N ARG A 230 6.53 6.67 6.98
CA ARG A 230 7.94 6.61 7.41
C ARG A 230 8.87 6.83 6.23
N ALA A 231 9.88 7.67 6.43
CA ALA A 231 11.01 7.77 5.54
C ALA A 231 12.03 6.66 5.85
N TRP A 232 12.57 6.06 4.81
CA TRP A 232 13.59 5.03 4.91
C TRP A 232 14.89 5.53 4.26
N PRO A 233 15.83 6.12 5.02
CA PRO A 233 17.18 6.34 4.52
C PRO A 233 17.81 5.03 4.03
N ALA A 234 18.67 5.09 3.02
CA ALA A 234 19.20 3.89 2.35
C ALA A 234 19.92 2.93 3.31
N ASP A 235 20.66 3.47 4.28
CA ASP A 235 21.37 2.67 5.27
C ASP A 235 20.42 1.97 6.24
N ASP A 236 19.36 2.66 6.72
CA ASP A 236 18.33 2.09 7.60
C ASP A 236 17.56 0.98 6.88
N LEU A 237 17.18 1.20 5.62
CA LEU A 237 16.54 0.18 4.78
C LEU A 237 17.44 -1.03 4.59
N THR A 238 18.71 -0.81 4.29
CA THR A 238 19.69 -1.90 4.12
C THR A 238 19.86 -2.71 5.41
N ALA A 239 19.93 -2.05 6.55
CA ALA A 239 20.02 -2.71 7.86
C ALA A 239 18.76 -3.53 8.16
N LEU A 240 17.57 -2.97 7.87
CA LEU A 240 16.29 -3.64 8.05
C LEU A 240 16.19 -4.92 7.21
N LEU A 241 16.53 -4.83 5.91
CA LEU A 241 16.52 -5.99 5.00
C LEU A 241 17.49 -7.08 5.45
N LYS A 242 18.72 -6.71 5.88
CA LYS A 242 19.68 -7.67 6.45
C LYS A 242 19.19 -8.34 7.72
N THR A 243 18.41 -7.63 8.56
CA THR A 243 17.84 -8.20 9.80
C THR A 243 16.71 -9.17 9.48
N ALA A 244 15.99 -8.95 8.40
CA ALA A 244 14.88 -9.81 7.99
C ALA A 244 15.33 -11.12 7.31
N GLY A 245 16.59 -11.23 6.88
CA GLY A 245 17.21 -12.35 6.16
C GLY A 245 17.61 -11.94 4.76
#